data_68d37577d8ad95229e1c60fd6285e945
#
_entry.id   68d37577d8ad95229e1c60fd6285e945
#
_cell.length_a   1.000
_cell.length_b   1.000
_cell.length_c   1.000
_cell.angle_alpha   90.00
_cell.angle_beta   90.00
_cell.angle_gamma   90.00
#
_symmetry.space_group_name_H-M   'P 1'
#
loop_
_entity.id
_entity.type
_entity.pdbx_description
1 polymer ?
#
loop_
_entity_poly.entity_id
_entity_poly.type
_entity_poly.pdbx_seq_one_letter_code
_entity_poly.pdbx_strand_id
1 'polypeptide(L)'
;MLNFKSAPEPAFDYSNLEAHELANLLPMIDDVNFANLKADIEKNGILEPILLFEGKILDGRNRYRAAKEVGRLTPTKFKMV
;
A
#
# COMPACT_ATOMS: atom_id res chain seq x y z
N MET A 1 27.64 -0.68 15.16
CA MET A 1 27.10 -0.67 15.01
C MET A 1 26.20 -0.84 14.50
N LEU A 2 26.16 -0.89 14.64
CA LEU A 2 25.36 -1.03 14.31
C LEU A 2 24.41 -0.92 13.73
N ASN A 3 24.47 -0.98 13.69
CA ASN A 3 23.64 -0.76 13.25
C ASN A 3 22.70 -0.86 12.64
N PHE A 4 22.68 -0.96 12.93
CA PHE A 4 21.85 -1.00 12.59
C PHE A 4 20.99 -0.98 11.98
N LYS A 5 20.94 -0.88 11.94
CA LYS A 5 20.17 -0.74 11.58
C LYS A 5 19.26 -0.61 11.12
N SER A 6 19.52 -0.48 11.11
CA SER A 6 18.70 -0.36 10.79
C SER A 6 17.91 -0.75 10.00
N ALA A 7 18.38 -1.00 10.08
CA ALA A 7 17.71 -1.38 9.06
C ALA A 7 16.61 -2.04 9.14
N PRO A 8 15.89 -1.99 8.81
CA PRO A 8 14.76 -2.61 9.04
C PRO A 8 14.77 -3.99 8.59
N GLU A 9 14.79 -4.34 9.08
CA GLU A 9 14.63 -5.22 8.74
C GLU A 9 14.14 -5.84 8.00
N PRO A 10 14.23 -6.81 8.54
CA PRO A 10 14.28 -7.53 7.35
C PRO A 10 13.53 -6.74 6.35
N ALA A 11 14.09 -6.62 5.27
CA ALA A 11 13.52 -5.76 4.30
C ALA A 11 12.11 -6.18 4.01
N PHE A 12 11.17 -5.37 4.41
CA PHE A 12 9.80 -5.54 4.03
C PHE A 12 9.67 -5.04 2.59
N ASP A 13 9.41 -5.96 1.66
CA ASP A 13 9.30 -5.58 0.26
C ASP A 13 7.86 -5.19 -0.05
N TYR A 14 7.60 -3.90 0.03
CA TYR A 14 6.26 -3.38 -0.24
C TYR A 14 6.05 -3.05 -1.72
N SER A 15 7.03 -3.32 -2.56
CA SER A 15 6.89 -3.02 -3.99
C SER A 15 6.18 -4.11 -4.77
N ASN A 16 6.02 -5.31 -4.19
CA ASN A 16 5.40 -6.45 -4.87
C ASN A 16 4.41 -7.18 -3.98
N LEU A 17 3.58 -6.44 -3.27
CA LEU A 17 2.59 -7.06 -2.40
C LEU A 17 1.41 -7.59 -3.19
N GLU A 18 0.91 -8.75 -2.77
CA GLU A 18 -0.30 -9.33 -3.32
C GLU A 18 -1.48 -9.00 -2.41
N ALA A 19 -2.67 -9.00 -2.99
CA ALA A 19 -3.88 -8.84 -2.20
C ALA A 19 -4.18 -10.16 -1.49
N HIS A 20 -4.59 -10.07 -0.21
CA HIS A 20 -5.08 -11.22 0.52
C HIS A 20 -6.38 -11.69 -0.13
N GLU A 21 -6.65 -13.00 -0.10
CA GLU A 21 -7.87 -13.49 -0.75
C GLU A 21 -9.13 -12.90 -0.13
N LEU A 22 -9.09 -12.51 1.15
CA LEU A 22 -10.22 -11.83 1.78
C LEU A 22 -10.50 -10.47 1.17
N ALA A 23 -9.48 -9.82 0.60
CA ALA A 23 -9.66 -8.54 -0.05
C ALA A 23 -10.49 -8.65 -1.32
N ASN A 24 -10.60 -9.84 -1.89
CA ASN A 24 -11.39 -10.07 -3.09
C ASN A 24 -12.89 -9.97 -2.84
N LEU A 25 -13.29 -9.93 -1.56
CA LEU A 25 -14.69 -9.70 -1.20
C LEU A 25 -15.10 -8.25 -1.43
N LEU A 26 -14.13 -7.35 -1.56
CA LEU A 26 -14.38 -5.94 -1.78
C LEU A 26 -14.25 -5.64 -3.28
N PRO A 27 -15.18 -4.85 -3.83
CA PRO A 27 -15.12 -4.55 -5.27
C PRO A 27 -13.93 -3.64 -5.59
N MET A 28 -13.40 -3.80 -6.80
CA MET A 28 -12.44 -2.85 -7.33
C MET A 28 -13.20 -1.61 -7.78
N ILE A 29 -12.57 -0.45 -7.59
CA ILE A 29 -13.18 0.79 -8.07
C ILE A 29 -13.05 0.87 -9.58
N ASP A 30 -13.93 1.63 -10.21
CA ASP A 30 -13.90 1.80 -11.65
C ASP A 30 -12.75 2.72 -12.08
N ASP A 31 -12.56 2.84 -13.39
CA ASP A 31 -11.42 3.59 -13.93
C ASP A 31 -11.47 5.07 -13.62
N VAL A 32 -12.67 5.66 -13.61
CA VAL A 32 -12.81 7.10 -13.31
C VAL A 32 -12.43 7.36 -11.86
N ASN A 33 -12.97 6.56 -10.95
CA ASN A 33 -12.66 6.72 -9.53
C ASN A 33 -11.21 6.39 -9.24
N PHE A 34 -10.64 5.42 -9.95
CA PHE A 34 -9.22 5.11 -9.80
C PHE A 34 -8.35 6.30 -10.23
N ALA A 35 -8.69 6.93 -11.35
CA ALA A 35 -7.94 8.10 -11.82
C ALA A 35 -7.99 9.24 -10.80
N ASN A 36 -9.17 9.44 -10.20
CA ASN A 36 -9.32 10.47 -9.16
C ASN A 36 -8.51 10.15 -7.92
N LEU A 37 -8.52 8.89 -7.51
CA LEU A 37 -7.72 8.43 -6.37
C LEU A 37 -6.24 8.63 -6.64
N LYS A 38 -5.80 8.29 -7.84
CA LYS A 38 -4.40 8.42 -8.22
C LYS A 38 -3.96 9.88 -8.18
N ALA A 39 -4.79 10.79 -8.71
CA ALA A 39 -4.49 12.21 -8.68
C ALA A 39 -4.41 12.73 -7.25
N ASP A 40 -5.32 12.28 -6.39
CA ASP A 40 -5.31 12.68 -4.99
C ASP A 40 -4.05 12.20 -4.27
N ILE A 41 -3.67 10.94 -4.48
CA ILE A 41 -2.49 10.37 -3.84
C ILE A 41 -1.23 11.04 -4.36
N GLU A 42 -1.19 11.37 -5.64
CA GLU A 42 -0.04 12.07 -6.20
C GLU A 42 0.15 13.42 -5.50
N LYS A 43 -0.95 14.09 -5.22
CA LYS A 43 -0.90 15.43 -4.61
C LYS A 43 -0.69 15.37 -3.11
N ASN A 44 -1.41 14.49 -2.43
CA ASN A 44 -1.49 14.50 -0.96
C ASN A 44 -0.82 13.29 -0.28
N GLY A 45 -0.41 12.29 -1.05
CA GLY A 45 0.08 11.05 -0.49
C GLY A 45 -1.07 10.20 0.02
N ILE A 46 -0.71 9.07 0.62
CA ILE A 46 -1.70 8.17 1.20
C ILE A 46 -2.07 8.71 2.58
N LEU A 47 -3.36 9.00 2.79
CA LEU A 47 -3.85 9.54 4.05
C LEU A 47 -4.30 8.45 5.00
N GLU A 48 -4.83 7.33 4.48
CA GLU A 48 -5.24 6.19 5.30
C GLU A 48 -4.31 5.02 5.04
N PRO A 49 -3.90 4.30 6.08
CA PRO A 49 -2.92 3.24 5.88
C PRO A 49 -3.47 2.08 5.05
N ILE A 50 -2.56 1.39 4.40
CA ILE A 50 -2.84 0.13 3.72
C ILE A 50 -2.70 -0.97 4.76
N LEU A 51 -3.75 -1.76 4.96
CA LEU A 51 -3.74 -2.79 5.99
C LEU A 51 -3.23 -4.10 5.42
N LEU A 52 -2.31 -4.73 6.15
CA LEU A 52 -1.74 -6.01 5.77
C LEU A 52 -2.16 -7.07 6.76
N PHE A 53 -2.45 -8.26 6.23
CA PHE A 53 -2.74 -9.44 7.02
C PHE A 53 -2.01 -10.62 6.39
N GLU A 54 -1.23 -11.32 7.19
CA GLU A 54 -0.42 -12.44 6.70
C GLU A 54 0.53 -12.01 5.57
N GLY A 55 1.02 -10.78 5.63
CA GLY A 55 1.96 -10.27 4.64
C GLY A 55 1.32 -9.85 3.32
N LYS A 56 -0.01 -9.86 3.24
CA LYS A 56 -0.73 -9.50 2.03
C LYS A 56 -1.70 -8.36 2.30
N ILE A 57 -2.10 -7.65 1.25
CA ILE A 57 -2.99 -6.51 1.41
C ILE A 57 -4.38 -6.98 1.76
N LEU A 58 -4.87 -6.60 2.93
CA LEU A 58 -6.23 -6.88 3.36
C LEU A 58 -7.18 -5.77 2.97
N ASP A 59 -6.76 -4.52 3.15
CA ASP A 59 -7.57 -3.36 2.80
C ASP A 59 -6.66 -2.30 2.20
N GLY A 60 -7.16 -1.59 1.19
CA GLY A 60 -6.42 -0.53 0.55
C GLY A 60 -5.68 -0.92 -0.72
N ARG A 61 -6.10 -2.01 -1.40
CA ARG A 61 -5.40 -2.42 -2.62
C ARG A 61 -5.50 -1.38 -3.73
N ASN A 62 -6.60 -0.60 -3.78
CA ASN A 62 -6.71 0.48 -4.76
C ASN A 62 -5.73 1.60 -4.41
N ARG A 63 -5.62 1.94 -3.12
CA ARG A 63 -4.63 2.93 -2.65
C ARG A 63 -3.21 2.46 -2.95
N TYR A 64 -2.96 1.17 -2.71
CA TYR A 64 -1.65 0.59 -2.98
C TYR A 64 -1.30 0.70 -4.46
N ARG A 65 -2.22 0.29 -5.32
CA ARG A 65 -1.99 0.33 -6.76
C ARG A 65 -1.78 1.76 -7.26
N ALA A 66 -2.63 2.69 -6.79
CA ALA A 66 -2.52 4.08 -7.20
C ALA A 66 -1.20 4.70 -6.74
N ALA A 67 -0.83 4.46 -5.48
CA ALA A 67 0.41 5.01 -4.94
C ALA A 67 1.63 4.44 -5.63
N LYS A 68 1.58 3.15 -5.99
CA LYS A 68 2.67 2.53 -6.70
C LYS A 68 2.87 3.16 -8.06
N GLU A 69 1.78 3.45 -8.77
CA GLU A 69 1.86 4.06 -10.10
C GLU A 69 2.40 5.48 -10.07
N VAL A 70 2.15 6.23 -9.00
CA VAL A 70 2.62 7.62 -8.91
C VAL A 70 3.85 7.77 -8.04
N GLY A 71 4.43 6.67 -7.56
CA GLY A 71 5.69 6.73 -6.82
C GLY A 71 5.56 7.28 -5.41
N ARG A 72 4.41 7.05 -4.75
CA ARG A 72 4.16 7.57 -3.41
C ARG A 72 4.09 6.51 -2.33
N LEU A 73 4.59 5.30 -2.60
CA LEU A 73 4.65 4.26 -1.58
C LEU A 73 5.83 4.53 -0.63
N THR A 74 5.55 4.45 0.66
CA THR A 74 6.57 4.49 1.69
C THR A 74 6.22 3.47 2.75
N PRO A 75 7.22 2.94 3.50
CA PRO A 75 6.93 1.92 4.51
C PRO A 75 5.96 2.38 5.59
N THR A 76 5.92 3.67 5.89
CA THR A 76 5.08 4.21 6.94
C THR A 76 3.59 4.18 6.61
N LYS A 77 3.24 3.89 5.35
CA LYS A 77 1.85 3.86 4.91
C LYS A 77 1.20 2.50 5.08
N PHE A 78 1.92 1.53 5.65
CA PHE A 78 1.41 0.18 5.87
C PHE A 78 1.21 -0.08 7.35
N LYS A 79 0.17 -0.84 7.68
CA LYS A 79 -0.12 -1.22 9.04
C LYS A 79 -0.46 -2.71 9.08
N MET A 80 0.21 -3.42 9.98
CA MET A 80 -0.08 -4.84 10.18
C MET A 80 -1.33 -5.01 11.02
N VAL A 81 -2.13 -5.98 10.63
CA VAL A 81 -3.33 -6.33 11.37
C VAL A 81 -3.14 -7.65 12.09
#